data_896b9d1b2ec70ee74aba91d44ec3d2be
#
_entry.id   896b9d1b2ec70ee74aba91d44ec3d2be
#
_cell.length_a   1.000
_cell.length_b   1.000
_cell.length_c   1.000
_cell.angle_alpha   90.00
_cell.angle_beta   90.00
_cell.angle_gamma   90.00
#
_symmetry.space_group_name_H-M   'P 1'
#
loop_
_entity.id
_entity.type
_entity.pdbx_description
1 polymer ?
#
loop_
_entity_poly.entity_id
_entity_poly.type
_entity_poly.pdbx_seq_one_letter_code
_entity_poly.pdbx_strand_id
1 'polypeptide(L)'
;RKSAETYSAYLKEQGWACEHFHAGLGNNEKADIQNQFIGGSLRVIVATNAFGMGVDKSDVRLVIHAEITGSLENYLQEAGRAGRDQADAKCVLLYDGKDVDTQFSISKMSQIELRDLKSVWKKVGWLNQAAYGKDHCGEIVATGGEILRDTEEYMSFDSDDRQADTKVKTVLAWLERADLLERKENQTRIFPARSGRLNLDEALA
;
A
#
# COMPACT_ATOMS: atom_id res chain seq x y z
N ARG A 1 -7.39 -8.81 -3.68
CA ARG A 1 -8.20 -9.43 -2.60
C ARG A 1 -9.34 -10.25 -3.19
N LYS A 2 -10.27 -9.61 -3.92
CA LYS A 2 -11.40 -10.29 -4.57
C LYS A 2 -10.96 -11.47 -5.45
N SER A 3 -9.91 -11.31 -6.26
CA SER A 3 -9.36 -12.39 -7.09
C SER A 3 -8.93 -13.60 -6.25
N ALA A 4 -8.26 -13.39 -5.12
CA ALA A 4 -7.82 -14.48 -4.24
C ALA A 4 -9.00 -15.23 -3.63
N GLU A 5 -10.05 -14.53 -3.20
CA GLU A 5 -11.28 -15.13 -2.70
C GLU A 5 -11.99 -15.93 -3.79
N THR A 6 -12.12 -15.36 -5.01
CA THR A 6 -12.76 -16.02 -6.16
C THR A 6 -12.02 -17.28 -6.58
N TYR A 7 -10.70 -17.23 -6.70
CA TYR A 7 -9.91 -18.42 -7.07
C TYR A 7 -9.96 -19.49 -5.99
N SER A 8 -9.92 -19.10 -4.71
CA SER A 8 -10.07 -20.05 -3.61
C SER A 8 -11.44 -20.74 -3.62
N ALA A 9 -12.52 -19.99 -3.84
CA ALA A 9 -13.85 -20.55 -3.96
C ALA A 9 -13.96 -21.56 -5.11
N TYR A 10 -13.44 -21.18 -6.28
CA TYR A 10 -13.41 -22.08 -7.44
C TYR A 10 -12.64 -23.37 -7.15
N LEU A 11 -11.46 -23.29 -6.53
CA LEU A 11 -10.65 -24.48 -6.21
C LEU A 11 -11.33 -25.38 -5.16
N LYS A 12 -12.04 -24.80 -4.18
CA LYS A 12 -12.85 -25.55 -3.22
C LYS A 12 -13.98 -26.31 -3.91
N GLU A 13 -14.67 -25.71 -4.89
CA GLU A 13 -15.69 -26.38 -5.71
C GLU A 13 -15.10 -27.54 -6.50
N GLN A 14 -13.84 -27.47 -6.92
CA GLN A 14 -13.12 -28.57 -7.57
C GLN A 14 -12.57 -29.62 -6.60
N GLY A 15 -12.89 -29.54 -5.31
CA GLY A 15 -12.49 -30.50 -4.27
C GLY A 15 -11.08 -30.30 -3.69
N TRP A 16 -10.44 -29.14 -3.92
CA TRP A 16 -9.15 -28.86 -3.32
C TRP A 16 -9.28 -28.34 -1.90
N ALA A 17 -8.48 -28.86 -0.99
CA ALA A 17 -8.29 -28.29 0.35
C ALA A 17 -7.45 -27.01 0.21
N CYS A 18 -8.12 -25.87 0.10
CA CYS A 18 -7.46 -24.58 -0.09
C CYS A 18 -8.12 -23.49 0.74
N GLU A 19 -7.35 -22.44 1.04
CA GLU A 19 -7.83 -21.20 1.65
C GLU A 19 -7.26 -19.98 0.93
N HIS A 20 -7.95 -18.85 1.06
CA HIS A 20 -7.42 -17.57 0.59
C HIS A 20 -6.65 -16.85 1.69
N PHE A 21 -5.66 -16.05 1.31
CA PHE A 21 -4.85 -15.27 2.25
C PHE A 21 -4.57 -13.86 1.72
N HIS A 22 -4.98 -12.85 2.46
CA HIS A 22 -4.73 -11.45 2.11
C HIS A 22 -4.67 -10.54 3.34
N ALA A 23 -4.21 -9.32 3.17
CA ALA A 23 -4.02 -8.35 4.27
C ALA A 23 -5.31 -8.02 5.03
N GLY A 24 -6.49 -8.22 4.43
CA GLY A 24 -7.80 -7.96 5.04
C GLY A 24 -8.28 -8.99 6.05
N LEU A 25 -7.64 -10.16 6.15
CA LEU A 25 -7.97 -11.18 7.15
C LEU A 25 -7.54 -10.75 8.55
N GLY A 26 -8.25 -11.23 9.57
CA GLY A 26 -7.88 -11.04 10.97
C GLY A 26 -6.56 -11.75 11.34
N ASN A 27 -5.87 -11.29 12.38
CA ASN A 27 -4.58 -11.85 12.75
C ASN A 27 -4.67 -13.33 13.16
N ASN A 28 -5.72 -13.71 13.90
CA ASN A 28 -5.95 -15.11 14.31
C ASN A 28 -6.22 -16.00 13.10
N GLU A 29 -7.06 -15.54 12.18
CA GLU A 29 -7.38 -16.26 10.93
C GLU A 29 -6.14 -16.47 10.06
N LYS A 30 -5.29 -15.46 9.94
CA LYS A 30 -4.00 -15.57 9.24
C LYS A 30 -3.10 -16.63 9.86
N ALA A 31 -2.99 -16.62 11.19
CA ALA A 31 -2.18 -17.59 11.91
C ALA A 31 -2.70 -19.03 11.73
N ASP A 32 -4.01 -19.24 11.79
CA ASP A 32 -4.63 -20.54 11.61
C ASP A 32 -4.40 -21.09 10.19
N ILE A 33 -4.61 -20.27 9.16
CA ILE A 33 -4.36 -20.66 7.76
C ILE A 33 -2.88 -21.01 7.55
N GLN A 34 -1.97 -20.21 8.09
CA GLN A 34 -0.53 -20.46 7.99
C GLN A 34 -0.15 -21.80 8.66
N ASN A 35 -0.65 -22.04 9.87
CA ASN A 35 -0.37 -23.28 10.60
C ASN A 35 -0.91 -24.52 9.86
N GLN A 36 -2.12 -24.42 9.31
CA GLN A 36 -2.70 -25.51 8.52
C GLN A 36 -1.90 -25.79 7.24
N PHE A 37 -1.39 -24.74 6.58
CA PHE A 37 -0.56 -24.90 5.40
C PHE A 37 0.80 -25.49 5.73
N ILE A 38 1.48 -24.98 6.75
CA ILE A 38 2.77 -25.52 7.21
C ILE A 38 2.61 -26.97 7.66
N GLY A 39 1.56 -27.27 8.43
CA GLY A 39 1.26 -28.62 8.89
C GLY A 39 0.77 -29.61 7.83
N GLY A 40 0.49 -29.12 6.60
CA GLY A 40 0.11 -29.97 5.46
C GLY A 40 -1.36 -30.36 5.39
N SER A 41 -2.20 -29.96 6.36
CA SER A 41 -3.65 -30.16 6.30
C SER A 41 -4.31 -29.32 5.21
N LEU A 42 -3.74 -28.17 4.91
CA LEU A 42 -4.11 -27.30 3.78
C LEU A 42 -3.07 -27.48 2.67
N ARG A 43 -3.50 -27.95 1.51
CA ARG A 43 -2.60 -28.24 0.39
C ARG A 43 -2.35 -27.06 -0.53
N VAL A 44 -3.29 -26.12 -0.60
CA VAL A 44 -3.25 -24.98 -1.51
C VAL A 44 -3.58 -23.72 -0.73
N ILE A 45 -2.80 -22.67 -0.97
CA ILE A 45 -3.14 -21.31 -0.54
C ILE A 45 -3.25 -20.43 -1.78
N VAL A 46 -4.34 -19.67 -1.87
CA VAL A 46 -4.53 -18.62 -2.87
C VAL A 46 -4.25 -17.28 -2.20
N ALA A 47 -3.12 -16.69 -2.47
CA ALA A 47 -2.64 -15.55 -1.70
C ALA A 47 -2.37 -14.32 -2.55
N THR A 48 -2.47 -13.16 -1.94
CA THR A 48 -1.83 -11.94 -2.42
C THR A 48 -0.38 -11.89 -1.89
N ASN A 49 0.40 -10.89 -2.30
CA ASN A 49 1.75 -10.62 -1.78
C ASN A 49 1.81 -10.50 -0.23
N ALA A 50 0.68 -10.34 0.45
CA ALA A 50 0.61 -10.34 1.91
C ALA A 50 1.01 -11.67 2.56
N PHE A 51 0.99 -12.79 1.83
CA PHE A 51 1.41 -14.11 2.30
C PHE A 51 2.94 -14.26 2.37
N GLY A 52 3.68 -13.22 2.13
CA GLY A 52 5.11 -13.29 1.90
C GLY A 52 6.00 -13.27 3.12
N MET A 53 5.61 -12.63 4.19
CA MET A 53 6.49 -12.40 5.34
C MET A 53 6.26 -13.48 6.42
N GLY A 54 7.27 -14.35 6.60
CA GLY A 54 7.30 -15.28 7.73
C GLY A 54 6.76 -16.69 7.45
N VAL A 55 6.36 -17.04 6.23
CA VAL A 55 5.99 -18.42 5.91
C VAL A 55 7.20 -19.18 5.37
N ASP A 56 7.71 -20.08 6.21
CA ASP A 56 8.79 -20.98 5.83
C ASP A 56 8.24 -22.42 5.73
N LYS A 57 7.86 -22.80 4.50
CA LYS A 57 7.49 -24.16 4.12
C LYS A 57 8.45 -24.62 3.02
N SER A 58 9.26 -25.61 3.34
CA SER A 58 10.34 -26.07 2.46
C SER A 58 9.84 -26.89 1.26
N ASP A 59 8.75 -27.60 1.43
CA ASP A 59 8.22 -28.59 0.47
C ASP A 59 7.13 -28.03 -0.47
N VAL A 60 7.16 -26.75 -0.78
CA VAL A 60 6.30 -26.17 -1.81
C VAL A 60 6.73 -26.66 -3.18
N ARG A 61 5.85 -27.36 -3.89
CA ARG A 61 6.15 -27.99 -5.20
C ARG A 61 5.68 -27.20 -6.39
N LEU A 62 4.76 -26.27 -6.17
CA LEU A 62 4.17 -25.50 -7.26
C LEU A 62 3.85 -24.09 -6.77
N VAL A 63 4.33 -23.09 -7.50
CA VAL A 63 3.91 -21.70 -7.40
C VAL A 63 3.27 -21.30 -8.71
N ILE A 64 2.04 -20.80 -8.65
CA ILE A 64 1.31 -20.30 -9.82
C ILE A 64 1.04 -18.83 -9.62
N HIS A 65 1.58 -18.01 -10.49
CA HIS A 65 1.19 -16.60 -10.60
C HIS A 65 -0.03 -16.50 -11.52
N ALA A 66 -1.19 -16.23 -10.96
CA ALA A 66 -2.44 -16.07 -11.70
C ALA A 66 -2.56 -14.70 -12.38
N GLU A 67 -1.74 -13.75 -11.97
CA GLU A 67 -1.62 -12.40 -12.52
C GLU A 67 -0.13 -12.05 -12.61
N ILE A 68 0.25 -11.20 -13.56
CA ILE A 68 1.64 -10.74 -13.69
C ILE A 68 2.05 -9.93 -12.46
N THR A 69 3.24 -10.18 -11.94
CA THR A 69 3.78 -9.44 -10.80
C THR A 69 4.25 -8.04 -11.21
N GLY A 70 4.24 -7.10 -10.26
CA GLY A 70 4.61 -5.71 -10.53
C GLY A 70 6.09 -5.46 -10.85
N SER A 71 6.97 -6.44 -10.54
CA SER A 71 8.40 -6.38 -10.87
C SER A 71 9.00 -7.78 -10.93
N LEU A 72 10.18 -7.89 -11.55
CA LEU A 72 10.95 -9.13 -11.60
C LEU A 72 11.39 -9.58 -10.20
N GLU A 73 11.73 -8.64 -9.32
CA GLU A 73 12.11 -8.90 -7.93
C GLU A 73 10.95 -9.54 -7.18
N ASN A 74 9.73 -9.02 -7.34
CA ASN A 74 8.54 -9.61 -6.74
C ASN A 74 8.30 -11.03 -7.25
N TYR A 75 8.43 -11.23 -8.57
CA TYR A 75 8.34 -12.57 -9.17
C TYR A 75 9.35 -13.54 -8.55
N LEU A 76 10.62 -13.17 -8.49
CA LEU A 76 11.68 -14.01 -7.93
C LEU A 76 11.46 -14.29 -6.44
N GLN A 77 11.00 -13.31 -5.68
CA GLN A 77 10.70 -13.47 -4.25
C GLN A 77 9.55 -14.45 -4.03
N GLU A 78 8.53 -14.42 -4.87
CA GLU A 78 7.38 -15.30 -4.79
C GLU A 78 7.70 -16.70 -5.34
N ALA A 79 8.34 -16.79 -6.49
CA ALA A 79 8.81 -18.04 -7.09
C ALA A 79 9.82 -18.78 -6.21
N GLY A 80 10.70 -18.05 -5.51
CA GLY A 80 11.72 -18.58 -4.59
C GLY A 80 11.14 -19.24 -3.32
N ARG A 81 9.83 -19.34 -3.19
CA ARG A 81 9.17 -20.16 -2.16
C ARG A 81 9.11 -21.63 -2.54
N ALA A 82 9.20 -21.94 -3.85
CA ALA A 82 9.18 -23.28 -4.35
C ALA A 82 10.54 -23.97 -4.15
N GLY A 83 10.54 -25.25 -3.74
CA GLY A 83 11.72 -26.10 -3.71
C GLY A 83 12.83 -25.67 -2.75
N ARG A 84 12.52 -25.05 -1.62
CA ARG A 84 13.54 -24.67 -0.61
C ARG A 84 14.30 -25.85 -0.03
N ASP A 85 13.73 -27.03 -0.09
CA ASP A 85 14.37 -28.30 0.28
C ASP A 85 15.24 -28.90 -0.84
N GLN A 86 15.49 -28.13 -1.91
CA GLN A 86 16.26 -28.52 -3.09
C GLN A 86 15.64 -29.67 -3.94
N ALA A 87 14.39 -30.04 -3.66
CA ALA A 87 13.66 -30.94 -4.51
C ALA A 87 12.99 -30.18 -5.68
N ASP A 88 12.75 -30.93 -6.77
CA ASP A 88 12.12 -30.35 -7.96
C ASP A 88 10.81 -29.67 -7.65
N ALA A 89 10.68 -28.45 -8.13
CA ALA A 89 9.48 -27.63 -8.01
C ALA A 89 9.23 -26.86 -9.30
N LYS A 90 7.97 -26.46 -9.52
CA LYS A 90 7.57 -25.73 -10.72
C LYS A 90 7.07 -24.34 -10.34
N CYS A 91 7.44 -23.36 -11.17
CA CYS A 91 6.84 -22.02 -11.15
C CYS A 91 6.15 -21.80 -12.49
N VAL A 92 4.89 -21.40 -12.43
CA VAL A 92 4.05 -21.16 -13.61
C VAL A 92 3.54 -19.72 -13.54
N LEU A 93 3.66 -19.01 -14.64
CA LEU A 93 3.02 -17.71 -14.82
C LEU A 93 1.89 -17.88 -15.84
N LEU A 94 0.66 -17.61 -15.41
CA LEU A 94 -0.47 -17.45 -16.30
C LEU A 94 -0.44 -16.02 -16.82
N TYR A 95 -0.46 -15.84 -18.11
CA TYR A 95 -0.26 -14.57 -18.78
C TYR A 95 -1.41 -14.27 -19.74
N ASP A 96 -2.01 -13.09 -19.57
CA ASP A 96 -2.92 -12.48 -20.55
C ASP A 96 -2.35 -11.09 -20.93
N GLY A 97 -2.48 -10.69 -22.20
CA GLY A 97 -2.06 -9.37 -22.67
C GLY A 97 -2.68 -8.20 -21.87
N LYS A 98 -3.89 -8.40 -21.35
CA LYS A 98 -4.56 -7.41 -20.48
C LYS A 98 -3.88 -7.20 -19.13
N ASP A 99 -3.09 -8.15 -18.67
CA ASP A 99 -2.36 -8.02 -17.40
C ASP A 99 -1.29 -6.95 -17.50
N VAL A 100 -0.65 -6.84 -18.67
CA VAL A 100 0.34 -5.79 -18.95
C VAL A 100 -0.31 -4.40 -18.87
N ASP A 101 -1.47 -4.24 -19.50
CA ASP A 101 -2.20 -2.96 -19.46
C ASP A 101 -2.61 -2.59 -18.04
N THR A 102 -3.01 -3.59 -17.25
CA THR A 102 -3.36 -3.41 -15.84
C THR A 102 -2.14 -2.96 -15.03
N GLN A 103 -0.97 -3.61 -15.20
CA GLN A 103 0.27 -3.23 -14.51
C GLN A 103 0.76 -1.85 -14.94
N PHE A 104 0.69 -1.52 -16.22
CA PHE A 104 1.00 -0.16 -16.70
C PHE A 104 0.08 0.88 -16.09
N SER A 105 -1.21 0.58 -15.97
CA SER A 105 -2.19 1.49 -15.35
C SER A 105 -1.88 1.70 -13.86
N ILE A 106 -1.59 0.64 -13.12
CA ILE A 106 -1.21 0.70 -11.70
C ILE A 106 0.10 1.50 -11.54
N SER A 107 1.09 1.24 -12.40
CA SER A 107 2.36 1.96 -12.40
C SER A 107 2.16 3.45 -12.67
N LYS A 108 1.33 3.81 -13.66
CA LYS A 108 0.99 5.21 -13.95
C LYS A 108 0.27 5.90 -12.79
N MET A 109 -0.66 5.21 -12.13
CA MET A 109 -1.37 5.78 -10.96
C MET A 109 -0.44 6.13 -9.80
N SER A 110 0.69 5.44 -9.67
CA SER A 110 1.71 5.71 -8.64
C SER A 110 2.81 6.66 -9.11
N GLN A 111 2.87 7.03 -10.38
CA GLN A 111 3.86 7.97 -10.89
C GLN A 111 3.60 9.39 -10.38
N ILE A 112 4.69 10.05 -10.03
CA ILE A 112 4.72 11.47 -9.70
C ILE A 112 5.35 12.19 -10.89
N GLU A 113 4.65 13.16 -11.42
CA GLU A 113 5.13 13.97 -12.53
C GLU A 113 5.82 15.24 -12.04
N LEU A 114 6.63 15.86 -12.91
CA LEU A 114 7.30 17.12 -12.58
C LEU A 114 6.31 18.24 -12.21
N ARG A 115 5.11 18.21 -12.80
CA ARG A 115 4.04 19.17 -12.45
C ARG A 115 3.57 18.99 -11.00
N ASP A 116 3.51 17.76 -10.50
CA ASP A 116 3.13 17.46 -9.11
C ASP A 116 4.16 18.02 -8.12
N LEU A 117 5.44 17.81 -8.41
CA LEU A 117 6.54 18.40 -7.64
C LEU A 117 6.43 19.92 -7.58
N LYS A 118 6.24 20.56 -8.74
CA LYS A 118 6.10 22.03 -8.83
C LYS A 118 4.87 22.54 -8.07
N SER A 119 3.76 21.83 -8.17
CA SER A 119 2.50 22.24 -7.51
C SER A 119 2.60 22.14 -5.99
N VAL A 120 3.11 21.02 -5.48
CA VAL A 120 3.34 20.86 -4.04
C VAL A 120 4.34 21.89 -3.52
N TRP A 121 5.46 22.09 -4.22
CA TRP A 121 6.46 23.11 -3.86
C TRP A 121 5.88 24.50 -3.80
N LYS A 122 5.12 24.89 -4.83
CA LYS A 122 4.44 26.19 -4.88
C LYS A 122 3.44 26.37 -3.73
N LYS A 123 2.68 25.32 -3.40
CA LYS A 123 1.72 25.36 -2.29
C LYS A 123 2.40 25.47 -0.93
N VAL A 124 3.48 24.74 -0.72
CA VAL A 124 4.31 24.85 0.50
C VAL A 124 4.87 26.27 0.63
N GLY A 125 5.39 26.84 -0.46
CA GLY A 125 5.86 28.23 -0.48
C GLY A 125 4.75 29.24 -0.18
N TRP A 126 3.55 29.02 -0.74
CA TRP A 126 2.39 29.86 -0.44
C TRP A 126 1.96 29.78 1.04
N LEU A 127 1.92 28.57 1.61
CA LEU A 127 1.61 28.38 3.03
C LEU A 127 2.65 29.07 3.93
N ASN A 128 3.92 28.97 3.59
CA ASN A 128 4.98 29.68 4.31
C ASN A 128 4.82 31.21 4.19
N GLN A 129 4.54 31.72 3.00
CA GLN A 129 4.34 33.14 2.78
C GLN A 129 3.09 33.66 3.53
N ALA A 130 2.04 32.89 3.58
CA ALA A 130 0.83 33.25 4.33
C ALA A 130 1.07 33.29 5.86
N ALA A 131 1.96 32.43 6.37
CA ALA A 131 2.29 32.37 7.78
C ALA A 131 3.34 33.43 8.21
N TYR A 132 4.33 33.71 7.39
CA TYR A 132 5.52 34.49 7.77
C TYR A 132 5.83 35.70 6.88
N GLY A 133 5.09 35.90 5.78
CA GLY A 133 5.41 36.92 4.78
C GLY A 133 6.47 36.44 3.75
N LYS A 134 6.77 37.33 2.79
CA LYS A 134 7.59 36.98 1.61
C LYS A 134 9.06 36.69 1.92
N ASP A 135 9.61 37.36 2.93
CA ASP A 135 11.04 37.38 3.19
C ASP A 135 11.48 36.48 4.35
N HIS A 136 10.55 35.68 4.89
CA HIS A 136 10.84 34.81 6.02
C HIS A 136 10.46 33.36 5.70
N CYS A 137 11.35 32.43 6.09
CA CYS A 137 11.08 31.01 6.12
C CYS A 137 10.88 30.55 7.56
N GLY A 138 9.83 29.78 7.81
CA GLY A 138 9.52 29.27 9.13
C GLY A 138 8.86 27.89 9.09
N GLU A 139 8.56 27.37 10.27
CA GLU A 139 7.89 26.09 10.39
C GLU A 139 6.41 26.22 10.07
N ILE A 140 5.96 25.46 9.06
CA ILE A 140 4.54 25.35 8.72
C ILE A 140 4.00 23.99 9.15
N VAL A 141 2.77 23.95 9.61
CA VAL A 141 2.05 22.70 9.91
C VAL A 141 0.90 22.59 8.94
N ALA A 142 0.96 21.57 8.09
CA ALA A 142 -0.06 21.32 7.08
C ALA A 142 -0.31 19.81 6.93
N THR A 143 -1.57 19.46 6.67
CA THR A 143 -1.96 18.10 6.29
C THR A 143 -1.78 17.90 4.78
N GLY A 144 -1.70 16.63 4.33
CA GLY A 144 -1.71 16.33 2.90
C GLY A 144 -2.93 16.91 2.18
N GLY A 145 -4.11 16.88 2.83
CA GLY A 145 -5.33 17.47 2.30
C GLY A 145 -5.29 18.99 2.19
N GLU A 146 -4.60 19.70 3.09
CA GLU A 146 -4.40 21.15 2.99
C GLU A 146 -3.44 21.52 1.85
N ILE A 147 -2.45 20.67 1.58
CA ILE A 147 -1.53 20.84 0.46
C ILE A 147 -2.26 20.57 -0.87
N LEU A 148 -3.17 19.60 -0.92
CA LEU A 148 -3.97 19.30 -2.10
C LEU A 148 -5.02 20.36 -2.42
N ARG A 149 -5.56 21.03 -1.41
CA ARG A 149 -6.59 22.04 -1.61
C ARG A 149 -6.07 23.19 -2.48
N ASP A 150 -6.85 23.59 -3.45
CA ASP A 150 -6.54 24.64 -4.44
C ASP A 150 -5.36 24.32 -5.39
N THR A 151 -4.84 23.10 -5.39
CA THR A 151 -3.79 22.68 -6.30
C THR A 151 -4.25 21.64 -7.32
N GLU A 152 -5.47 21.14 -7.22
CA GLU A 152 -6.06 20.06 -8.02
C GLU A 152 -5.96 20.34 -9.52
N GLU A 153 -6.19 21.58 -9.94
CA GLU A 153 -6.12 21.98 -11.35
C GLU A 153 -4.71 21.78 -11.99
N TYR A 154 -3.66 21.70 -11.16
CA TYR A 154 -2.27 21.65 -11.62
C TYR A 154 -1.59 20.31 -11.35
N MET A 155 -2.26 19.36 -10.69
CA MET A 155 -1.72 18.05 -10.38
C MET A 155 -2.12 16.98 -11.42
N SER A 156 -1.36 15.90 -11.48
CA SER A 156 -1.66 14.73 -12.32
C SER A 156 -2.72 13.81 -11.72
N PHE A 157 -3.19 14.12 -10.52
CA PHE A 157 -4.13 13.29 -9.74
C PHE A 157 -5.11 14.18 -8.98
N ASP A 158 -6.32 13.67 -8.77
CA ASP A 158 -7.39 14.37 -8.03
C ASP A 158 -7.24 14.17 -6.52
N SER A 159 -7.81 15.09 -5.73
CA SER A 159 -7.89 14.99 -4.26
C SER A 159 -8.66 13.74 -3.80
N ASP A 160 -9.60 13.26 -4.59
CA ASP A 160 -10.37 12.04 -4.34
C ASP A 160 -9.61 10.75 -4.66
N ASP A 161 -8.41 10.83 -5.25
CA ASP A 161 -7.54 9.69 -5.45
C ASP A 161 -7.14 9.12 -4.08
N ARG A 162 -7.44 7.83 -3.84
CA ARG A 162 -7.08 7.13 -2.60
C ARG A 162 -5.58 7.18 -2.28
N GLN A 163 -4.76 7.49 -3.27
CA GLN A 163 -3.30 7.60 -3.15
C GLN A 163 -2.81 9.05 -3.06
N ALA A 164 -3.70 10.05 -3.15
CA ALA A 164 -3.33 11.46 -3.18
C ALA A 164 -2.44 11.87 -2.00
N ASP A 165 -2.82 11.49 -0.78
CA ASP A 165 -2.02 11.76 0.43
C ASP A 165 -0.63 11.08 0.37
N THR A 166 -0.57 9.84 -0.15
CA THR A 166 0.69 9.11 -0.33
C THR A 166 1.58 9.79 -1.37
N LYS A 167 1.02 10.26 -2.48
CA LYS A 167 1.75 10.99 -3.52
C LYS A 167 2.31 12.31 -2.98
N VAL A 168 1.52 13.08 -2.23
CA VAL A 168 2.00 14.31 -1.57
C VAL A 168 3.15 14.01 -0.62
N LYS A 169 3.02 12.99 0.24
CA LYS A 169 4.10 12.56 1.15
C LYS A 169 5.37 12.16 0.41
N THR A 170 5.23 11.49 -0.73
CA THR A 170 6.37 11.09 -1.58
C THR A 170 7.04 12.31 -2.21
N VAL A 171 6.25 13.27 -2.73
CA VAL A 171 6.79 14.54 -3.23
C VAL A 171 7.55 15.29 -2.15
N LEU A 172 6.98 15.42 -0.96
CA LEU A 172 7.66 16.07 0.17
C LEU A 172 8.96 15.35 0.54
N ALA A 173 8.99 14.01 0.50
CA ALA A 173 10.22 13.24 0.74
C ALA A 173 11.29 13.49 -0.33
N TRP A 174 10.91 13.69 -1.58
CA TRP A 174 11.86 14.02 -2.65
C TRP A 174 12.39 15.45 -2.51
N LEU A 175 11.54 16.42 -2.14
CA LEU A 175 11.95 17.79 -1.87
C LEU A 175 12.91 17.87 -0.67
N GLU A 176 12.69 17.07 0.36
CA GLU A 176 13.59 16.94 1.51
C GLU A 176 14.94 16.34 1.11
N ARG A 177 14.96 15.28 0.30
CA ARG A 177 16.21 14.70 -0.22
C ARG A 177 17.00 15.64 -1.13
N ALA A 178 16.34 16.64 -1.69
CA ALA A 178 16.95 17.71 -2.50
C ALA A 178 17.34 18.94 -1.65
N ASP A 179 17.29 18.85 -0.32
CA ASP A 179 17.58 19.93 0.63
C ASP A 179 16.74 21.21 0.42
N LEU A 180 15.53 21.05 -0.17
CA LEU A 180 14.63 22.19 -0.39
C LEU A 180 13.71 22.45 0.80
N LEU A 181 13.47 21.45 1.64
CA LEU A 181 12.71 21.55 2.89
C LEU A 181 13.21 20.52 3.90
N GLU A 182 12.91 20.73 5.17
CA GLU A 182 13.13 19.78 6.25
C GLU A 182 11.80 19.40 6.89
N ARG A 183 11.56 18.11 7.12
CA ARG A 183 10.36 17.61 7.82
C ARG A 183 10.72 17.28 9.25
N LYS A 184 10.03 17.88 10.18
CA LYS A 184 10.08 17.48 11.59
C LYS A 184 9.13 16.31 11.85
N GLU A 185 9.36 15.58 12.95
CA GLU A 185 8.51 14.46 13.35
C GLU A 185 7.03 14.88 13.42
N ASN A 186 6.15 13.94 13.06
CA ASN A 186 4.70 14.16 13.05
C ASN A 186 4.20 14.63 14.41
N GLN A 187 3.78 15.88 14.49
CA GLN A 187 3.04 16.38 15.64
C GLN A 187 1.58 16.00 15.50
N THR A 188 1.04 15.30 16.49
CA THR A 188 -0.40 15.04 16.54
C THR A 188 -1.12 16.32 16.87
N ARG A 189 -1.83 16.91 15.90
CA ARG A 189 -2.76 18.01 16.17
C ARG A 189 -4.03 17.44 16.80
N ILE A 190 -4.25 17.73 18.08
CA ILE A 190 -5.53 17.46 18.73
C ILE A 190 -6.45 18.64 18.42
N PHE A 191 -7.47 18.42 17.61
CA PHE A 191 -8.56 19.37 17.49
C PHE A 191 -9.53 19.10 18.64
N PRO A 192 -9.83 20.08 19.49
CA PRO A 192 -10.89 19.91 20.46
C PRO A 192 -12.17 19.60 19.68
N ALA A 193 -12.67 18.37 19.84
CA ALA A 193 -14.00 18.04 19.35
C ALA A 193 -14.97 19.06 19.95
N ARG A 194 -15.86 19.64 19.14
CA ARG A 194 -16.99 20.36 19.70
C ARG A 194 -17.78 19.35 20.51
N SER A 195 -17.57 19.35 21.82
CA SER A 195 -18.34 18.51 22.73
C SER A 195 -19.79 18.96 22.63
N GLY A 196 -20.59 18.21 21.92
CA GLY A 196 -22.02 18.36 22.08
C GLY A 196 -22.40 17.86 23.46
N ARG A 197 -22.45 18.68 24.50
CA ARG A 197 -23.14 18.48 25.77
C ARG A 197 -22.37 17.93 26.96
N LEU A 198 -21.16 17.41 26.88
CA LEU A 198 -20.37 17.05 28.06
C LEU A 198 -19.28 18.08 28.29
N ASN A 199 -19.21 18.64 29.50
CA ASN A 199 -18.06 19.43 29.91
C ASN A 199 -16.93 18.48 30.38
N LEU A 200 -15.72 19.01 30.58
CA LEU A 200 -14.55 18.20 30.92
C LEU A 200 -14.74 17.44 32.24
N ASP A 201 -15.43 18.04 33.20
CA ASP A 201 -15.66 17.45 34.53
C ASP A 201 -16.65 16.28 34.46
N GLU A 202 -17.64 16.34 33.58
CA GLU A 202 -18.59 15.25 33.30
C GLU A 202 -17.96 14.10 32.51
N ALA A 203 -16.90 14.37 31.74
CA ALA A 203 -16.17 13.35 30.97
C ALA A 203 -15.11 12.63 31.82
N LEU A 204 -14.72 13.17 32.98
CA LEU A 204 -13.73 12.61 33.90
C LEU A 204 -14.35 11.91 35.11
N ALA A 205 -15.67 11.93 35.27
CA ALA A 205 -16.43 11.25 36.30
C ALA A 205 -16.90 9.85 35.84
#